data_dfdbc802655bd0d9847fe6283f66d4d0
#
_entry.id   dfdbc802655bd0d9847fe6283f66d4d0
#
_cell.length_a   1.000
_cell.length_b   1.000
_cell.length_c   1.000
_cell.angle_alpha   90.00
_cell.angle_beta   90.00
_cell.angle_gamma   90.00
#
_symmetry.space_group_name_H-M   'P 1'
#
loop_
_entity.id
_entity.type
_entity.pdbx_description
1 polymer ?
#
loop_
_entity_poly.entity_id
_entity_poly.type
_entity_poly.pdbx_seq_one_letter_code
_entity_poly.pdbx_strand_id
1 'polypeptide(L)'
;RQRQMCIRDRYILYLCEIDGGNLHNAIPREAQALCAVPMKDKESVRVDLNIYTAELENEYAATEPNLRTELSSESPCKEAIDMTTAGHLLRAVYAVHNGVYAMSQDIPGLVETSSNLASIKQVEGNKIKIVTSQRSSILSSRKDMSEMIRSAFLLGGAEVTTGEGYPGWKPNTDSPVLKVAVDSYKKLFGVEPKVKAIHAGLECGLFLEKYPSLDMVSFGPTLRGVHSPDERMLIPTVDKFWRHLLDVLVNIPTK
;
A
#
# COMPACT_ATOMS: atom_id res chain seq x y z
N ARG A 1 17.49 -2.37 6.78
CA ARG A 1 17.40 -0.90 6.48
C ARG A 1 18.74 -0.17 6.69
N GLN A 2 19.43 -0.28 7.82
CA GLN A 2 20.77 0.32 8.02
C GLN A 2 21.85 -0.24 7.06
N ARG A 3 21.72 -1.48 6.62
CA ARG A 3 22.75 -2.20 5.84
C ARG A 3 22.88 -1.74 4.39
N GLN A 4 21.81 -1.25 3.75
CA GLN A 4 21.85 -0.70 2.39
C GLN A 4 22.70 0.59 2.31
N MET A 5 22.66 1.43 3.34
CA MET A 5 23.53 2.59 3.41
C MET A 5 25.00 2.20 3.55
N CYS A 6 25.31 1.09 4.25
CA CYS A 6 26.68 0.63 4.44
C CYS A 6 27.38 0.20 3.15
N ILE A 7 26.69 -0.39 2.17
CA ILE A 7 27.30 -0.76 0.87
C ILE A 7 27.65 0.50 0.09
N ARG A 8 26.73 1.45 0.00
CA ARG A 8 26.97 2.72 -0.68
C ARG A 8 28.11 3.55 -0.05
N ASP A 9 28.22 3.52 1.27
CA ASP A 9 29.24 4.31 1.98
C ASP A 9 30.65 3.70 1.85
N ARG A 10 30.74 2.39 1.51
CA ARG A 10 32.02 1.70 1.27
C ARG A 10 32.51 1.79 -0.18
N TYR A 11 31.60 1.90 -1.13
CA TYR A 11 31.91 1.85 -2.56
C TYR A 11 31.36 3.08 -3.28
N ILE A 12 32.06 3.51 -4.33
CA ILE A 12 31.50 4.47 -5.28
C ILE A 12 30.51 3.72 -6.15
N LEU A 13 29.21 3.94 -5.92
CA LEU A 13 28.12 3.33 -6.67
C LEU A 13 27.33 4.44 -7.38
N TYR A 14 27.27 4.35 -8.70
CA TYR A 14 26.48 5.25 -9.54
C TYR A 14 25.14 4.60 -9.85
N LEU A 15 24.04 5.24 -9.48
CA LEU A 15 22.71 4.81 -9.86
C LEU A 15 22.44 5.28 -11.29
N CYS A 16 22.20 4.34 -12.22
CA CYS A 16 21.89 4.63 -13.61
C CYS A 16 20.39 4.63 -13.86
N GLU A 17 19.71 3.57 -13.39
CA GLU A 17 18.27 3.41 -13.56
C GLU A 17 17.65 2.84 -12.28
N ILE A 18 16.40 3.18 -12.05
CA ILE A 18 15.58 2.62 -10.98
C ILE A 18 14.13 2.51 -11.45
N ASP A 19 13.55 1.35 -11.22
CA ASP A 19 12.16 1.06 -11.55
C ASP A 19 11.56 0.13 -10.49
N GLY A 20 10.32 0.35 -10.08
CA GLY A 20 9.63 -0.53 -9.14
C GLY A 20 8.16 -0.16 -9.00
N GLY A 21 7.35 -1.18 -8.75
CA GLY A 21 5.91 -1.05 -8.56
C GLY A 21 5.17 -0.53 -9.79
N ASN A 22 3.85 -0.51 -9.75
CA ASN A 22 3.00 -0.05 -10.85
C ASN A 22 1.78 0.73 -10.36
N LEU A 23 0.88 0.07 -9.63
CA LEU A 23 -0.40 0.62 -9.23
C LEU A 23 -0.30 1.34 -7.88
N HIS A 24 -0.88 2.54 -7.79
CA HIS A 24 -0.87 3.33 -6.56
C HIS A 24 -1.56 2.64 -5.37
N ASN A 25 -2.49 1.75 -5.64
CA ASN A 25 -3.29 1.03 -4.64
C ASN A 25 -2.84 -0.43 -4.39
N ALA A 26 -1.72 -0.85 -4.97
CA ALA A 26 -1.13 -2.17 -4.77
C ALA A 26 0.26 -2.07 -4.12
N ILE A 27 0.60 -3.05 -3.29
CA ILE A 27 1.95 -3.19 -2.74
C ILE A 27 2.87 -3.61 -3.91
N PRO A 28 4.02 -2.94 -4.10
CA PRO A 28 4.99 -3.31 -5.12
C PRO A 28 5.44 -4.77 -4.98
N ARG A 29 5.46 -5.49 -6.09
CA ARG A 29 5.89 -6.90 -6.12
C ARG A 29 7.32 -7.08 -6.61
N GLU A 30 7.83 -6.08 -7.33
CA GLU A 30 9.14 -6.10 -7.96
C GLU A 30 9.77 -4.71 -7.98
N ALA A 31 11.08 -4.68 -7.95
CA ALA A 31 11.87 -3.47 -8.19
C ALA A 31 13.22 -3.87 -8.76
N GLN A 32 13.76 -3.03 -9.61
CA GLN A 32 15.08 -3.21 -10.20
C GLN A 32 15.85 -1.90 -10.20
N ALA A 33 17.17 -2.01 -10.17
CA ALA A 33 18.06 -0.87 -10.31
C ALA A 33 19.28 -1.27 -11.14
N LEU A 34 19.67 -0.41 -12.07
CA LEU A 34 20.93 -0.52 -12.78
C LEU A 34 21.96 0.39 -12.09
N CYS A 35 23.08 -0.19 -11.69
CA CYS A 35 24.13 0.53 -11.02
C CYS A 35 25.49 0.28 -11.70
N ALA A 36 26.30 1.32 -11.77
CA ALA A 36 27.69 1.18 -12.20
C ALA A 36 28.63 1.29 -11.01
N VAL A 37 29.65 0.43 -10.99
CA VAL A 37 30.70 0.42 -9.97
C VAL A 37 32.07 0.37 -10.63
N PRO A 38 33.14 0.92 -10.01
CA PRO A 38 34.49 0.73 -10.49
C PRO A 38 34.84 -0.74 -10.62
N MET A 39 35.50 -1.13 -11.69
CA MET A 39 35.82 -2.54 -11.98
C MET A 39 36.61 -3.21 -10.83
N LYS A 40 37.47 -2.46 -10.14
CA LYS A 40 38.21 -2.95 -8.98
C LYS A 40 37.33 -3.36 -7.80
N ASP A 41 36.14 -2.78 -7.68
CA ASP A 41 35.19 -2.99 -6.56
C ASP A 41 34.11 -4.00 -6.91
N LYS A 42 33.99 -4.44 -8.17
CA LYS A 42 32.92 -5.27 -8.70
C LYS A 42 32.66 -6.52 -7.86
N GLU A 43 33.72 -7.30 -7.56
CA GLU A 43 33.53 -8.56 -6.84
C GLU A 43 33.22 -8.32 -5.35
N SER A 44 33.78 -7.29 -4.74
CA SER A 44 33.46 -6.92 -3.36
C SER A 44 32.01 -6.48 -3.21
N VAL A 45 31.51 -5.66 -4.14
CA VAL A 45 30.09 -5.27 -4.18
C VAL A 45 29.18 -6.48 -4.38
N ARG A 46 29.58 -7.41 -5.26
CA ARG A 46 28.82 -8.66 -5.49
C ARG A 46 28.72 -9.49 -4.20
N VAL A 47 29.80 -9.67 -3.49
CA VAL A 47 29.83 -10.41 -2.22
C VAL A 47 28.92 -9.75 -1.19
N ASP A 48 29.03 -8.43 -0.99
CA ASP A 48 28.21 -7.70 -0.04
C ASP A 48 26.71 -7.75 -0.40
N LEU A 49 26.36 -7.66 -1.69
CA LEU A 49 24.98 -7.80 -2.16
C LEU A 49 24.43 -9.21 -1.94
N ASN A 50 25.22 -10.26 -2.19
CA ASN A 50 24.80 -11.64 -1.95
C ASN A 50 24.54 -11.91 -0.45
N ILE A 51 25.41 -11.37 0.43
CA ILE A 51 25.19 -11.47 1.89
C ILE A 51 23.89 -10.76 2.27
N TYR A 52 23.68 -9.54 1.77
CA TYR A 52 22.46 -8.78 2.02
C TYR A 52 21.20 -9.48 1.52
N THR A 53 21.26 -10.08 0.32
CA THR A 53 20.17 -10.87 -0.26
C THR A 53 19.80 -12.05 0.64
N ALA A 54 20.80 -12.84 1.08
CA ALA A 54 20.56 -13.97 1.95
C ALA A 54 19.94 -13.55 3.29
N GLU A 55 20.34 -12.41 3.83
CA GLU A 55 19.75 -11.83 5.04
C GLU A 55 18.28 -11.44 4.84
N LEU A 56 17.94 -10.79 3.71
CA LEU A 56 16.56 -10.41 3.37
C LEU A 56 15.67 -11.65 3.16
N GLU A 57 16.12 -12.61 2.39
CA GLU A 57 15.37 -13.83 2.14
C GLU A 57 15.09 -14.61 3.44
N ASN A 58 16.06 -14.65 4.35
CA ASN A 58 15.88 -15.27 5.67
C ASN A 58 14.92 -14.46 6.57
N GLU A 59 15.05 -13.13 6.60
CA GLU A 59 14.18 -12.25 7.41
C GLU A 59 12.71 -12.35 7.01
N TYR A 60 12.44 -12.44 5.70
CA TYR A 60 11.09 -12.48 5.16
C TYR A 60 10.58 -13.89 4.83
N ALA A 61 11.33 -14.94 5.13
CA ALA A 61 10.98 -16.33 4.77
C ALA A 61 9.57 -16.76 5.23
N ALA A 62 9.11 -16.28 6.39
CA ALA A 62 7.80 -16.62 6.93
C ALA A 62 6.63 -15.91 6.24
N THR A 63 6.83 -14.67 5.76
CA THR A 63 5.78 -13.84 5.16
C THR A 63 5.85 -13.81 3.64
N GLU A 64 7.05 -13.90 3.07
CA GLU A 64 7.34 -13.82 1.65
C GLU A 64 8.25 -14.96 1.19
N PRO A 65 7.77 -16.22 1.24
CA PRO A 65 8.61 -17.39 0.94
C PRO A 65 9.12 -17.44 -0.52
N ASN A 66 8.52 -16.64 -1.39
CA ASN A 66 8.89 -16.53 -2.80
C ASN A 66 9.75 -15.28 -3.10
N LEU A 67 10.15 -14.52 -2.09
CA LEU A 67 11.08 -13.41 -2.29
C LEU A 67 12.39 -13.92 -2.90
N ARG A 68 12.80 -13.30 -3.98
CA ARG A 68 14.08 -13.60 -4.66
C ARG A 68 14.75 -12.29 -5.03
N THR A 69 16.05 -12.28 -4.89
CA THR A 69 16.89 -11.17 -5.35
C THR A 69 17.89 -11.73 -6.35
N GLU A 70 17.93 -11.15 -7.53
CA GLU A 70 18.85 -11.56 -8.59
C GLU A 70 19.85 -10.45 -8.86
N LEU A 71 21.12 -10.81 -9.05
CA LEU A 71 22.19 -9.91 -9.43
C LEU A 71 22.78 -10.37 -10.75
N SER A 72 22.61 -9.59 -11.80
CA SER A 72 23.18 -9.81 -13.12
C SER A 72 24.29 -8.80 -13.43
N SER A 73 25.14 -9.14 -14.39
CA SER A 73 26.09 -8.18 -14.98
C SER A 73 25.52 -7.72 -16.31
N GLU A 74 25.33 -6.41 -16.42
CA GLU A 74 24.76 -5.78 -17.60
C GLU A 74 25.82 -5.01 -18.39
N SER A 75 25.46 -4.58 -19.60
CA SER A 75 26.27 -3.65 -20.38
C SER A 75 26.43 -2.33 -19.63
N PRO A 76 27.60 -1.67 -19.73
CA PRO A 76 27.81 -0.39 -19.07
C PRO A 76 26.75 0.64 -19.45
N CYS A 77 26.16 1.30 -18.45
CA CYS A 77 25.26 2.44 -18.69
C CYS A 77 26.06 3.62 -19.26
N LYS A 78 25.43 4.40 -20.13
CA LYS A 78 26.04 5.59 -20.72
C LYS A 78 26.00 6.81 -19.81
N GLU A 79 24.95 6.87 -18.98
CA GLU A 79 24.63 7.98 -18.10
C GLU A 79 24.26 7.44 -16.71
N ALA A 80 24.52 8.23 -15.71
CA ALA A 80 24.12 7.95 -14.34
C ALA A 80 23.48 9.20 -13.72
N ILE A 81 22.63 8.99 -12.74
CA ILE A 81 22.09 10.07 -11.93
C ILE A 81 23.25 10.69 -11.14
N ASP A 82 23.33 12.01 -11.09
CA ASP A 82 24.38 12.67 -10.31
C ASP A 82 24.35 12.23 -8.84
N MET A 83 25.54 12.20 -8.22
CA MET A 83 25.72 11.62 -6.89
C MET A 83 24.91 12.34 -5.80
N THR A 84 24.67 13.63 -5.96
CA THR A 84 23.89 14.43 -5.00
C THR A 84 22.41 14.07 -5.09
N THR A 85 21.86 14.09 -6.30
CA THR A 85 20.46 13.70 -6.56
C THR A 85 20.21 12.24 -6.18
N ALA A 86 21.08 11.31 -6.58
CA ALA A 86 20.99 9.91 -6.18
C ALA A 86 21.02 9.76 -4.64
N GLY A 87 21.87 10.55 -3.99
CA GLY A 87 21.96 10.59 -2.54
C GLY A 87 20.68 11.07 -1.86
N HIS A 88 20.10 12.13 -2.35
CA HIS A 88 18.84 12.67 -1.84
C HIS A 88 17.68 11.70 -2.09
N LEU A 89 17.57 11.16 -3.31
CA LEU A 89 16.58 10.15 -3.67
C LEU A 89 16.61 8.94 -2.73
N LEU A 90 17.78 8.31 -2.57
CA LEU A 90 17.89 7.11 -1.74
C LEU A 90 17.59 7.39 -0.27
N ARG A 91 18.03 8.55 0.27
CA ARG A 91 17.69 8.93 1.64
C ARG A 91 16.21 9.24 1.82
N ALA A 92 15.57 9.92 0.87
CA ALA A 92 14.14 10.22 0.92
C ALA A 92 13.32 8.93 0.88
N VAL A 93 13.61 8.01 -0.06
CA VAL A 93 12.95 6.70 -0.16
C VAL A 93 13.17 5.86 1.11
N TYR A 94 14.33 5.97 1.74
CA TYR A 94 14.63 5.29 2.99
C TYR A 94 13.88 5.89 4.19
N ALA A 95 13.74 7.21 4.23
CA ALA A 95 13.14 7.94 5.35
C ALA A 95 11.61 7.88 5.37
N VAL A 96 10.97 7.81 4.19
CA VAL A 96 9.50 7.75 4.11
C VAL A 96 8.95 6.48 4.76
N HIS A 97 7.86 6.65 5.50
CA HIS A 97 7.18 5.51 6.09
C HIS A 97 6.50 4.65 5.02
N ASN A 98 6.68 3.34 5.12
CA ASN A 98 5.98 2.35 4.30
C ASN A 98 5.43 1.22 5.18
N GLY A 99 4.16 0.89 5.02
CA GLY A 99 3.46 -0.12 5.81
C GLY A 99 2.45 0.47 6.80
N VAL A 100 2.12 -0.31 7.83
CA VAL A 100 1.21 0.10 8.89
C VAL A 100 1.86 1.16 9.76
N TYR A 101 1.15 2.27 9.96
CA TYR A 101 1.57 3.36 10.85
C TYR A 101 0.85 3.31 12.19
N ALA A 102 -0.47 3.13 12.15
CA ALA A 102 -1.28 3.04 13.36
C ALA A 102 -2.34 1.96 13.24
N MET A 103 -2.63 1.31 14.37
CA MET A 103 -3.74 0.39 14.53
C MET A 103 -4.95 1.14 15.12
N SER A 104 -6.16 0.69 14.77
CA SER A 104 -7.39 1.25 15.32
C SER A 104 -7.45 1.08 16.83
N GLN A 105 -7.82 2.17 17.53
CA GLN A 105 -8.05 2.14 18.96
C GLN A 105 -9.44 1.57 19.30
N ASP A 106 -10.38 1.65 18.36
CA ASP A 106 -11.77 1.21 18.56
C ASP A 106 -11.96 -0.28 18.21
N ILE A 107 -11.18 -0.82 17.25
CA ILE A 107 -11.36 -2.18 16.72
C ILE A 107 -10.03 -2.94 16.74
N PRO A 108 -9.85 -3.90 17.66
CA PRO A 108 -8.63 -4.70 17.72
C PRO A 108 -8.31 -5.42 16.40
N GLY A 109 -7.04 -5.36 15.99
CA GLY A 109 -6.56 -6.01 14.76
C GLY A 109 -6.86 -5.28 13.46
N LEU A 110 -7.58 -4.15 13.49
CA LEU A 110 -7.81 -3.31 12.32
C LEU A 110 -6.69 -2.29 12.17
N VAL A 111 -6.14 -2.19 10.95
CA VAL A 111 -5.23 -1.09 10.59
C VAL A 111 -6.03 0.20 10.46
N GLU A 112 -5.63 1.25 11.17
CA GLU A 112 -6.23 2.59 11.05
C GLU A 112 -5.55 3.40 9.95
N THR A 113 -4.22 3.51 10.02
CA THR A 113 -3.42 4.37 9.13
C THR A 113 -2.25 3.59 8.56
N SER A 114 -2.05 3.71 7.26
CA SER A 114 -0.92 3.10 6.54
C SER A 114 -0.45 3.97 5.39
N SER A 115 0.79 3.73 4.96
CA SER A 115 1.37 4.32 3.75
C SER A 115 1.93 3.24 2.85
N ASN A 116 1.80 3.41 1.56
CA ASN A 116 2.36 2.55 0.53
C ASN A 116 3.29 3.37 -0.38
N LEU A 117 4.57 3.02 -0.43
CA LEU A 117 5.50 3.47 -1.45
C LEU A 117 5.22 2.65 -2.72
N ALA A 118 4.26 3.13 -3.52
CA ALA A 118 3.59 2.35 -4.53
C ALA A 118 4.40 2.16 -5.81
N SER A 119 5.14 3.17 -6.24
CA SER A 119 6.02 3.03 -7.40
C SER A 119 7.14 4.07 -7.42
N ILE A 120 8.22 3.71 -8.10
CA ILE A 120 9.31 4.60 -8.50
C ILE A 120 9.62 4.34 -9.95
N LYS A 121 9.59 5.37 -10.81
CA LYS A 121 9.74 5.25 -12.26
C LYS A 121 10.58 6.38 -12.81
N GLN A 122 11.49 6.06 -13.71
CA GLN A 122 12.06 7.09 -14.58
C GLN A 122 11.00 7.53 -15.60
N VAL A 123 10.91 8.84 -15.82
CA VAL A 123 9.96 9.44 -16.77
C VAL A 123 10.69 10.44 -17.68
N GLU A 124 10.02 10.90 -18.71
CA GLU A 124 10.58 11.87 -19.65
C GLU A 124 11.17 13.11 -18.96
N GLY A 125 12.20 13.70 -19.55
CA GLY A 125 12.86 14.91 -19.05
C GLY A 125 13.84 14.66 -17.90
N ASN A 126 14.46 13.47 -17.83
CA ASN A 126 15.44 13.09 -16.79
C ASN A 126 14.87 13.21 -15.37
N LYS A 127 13.61 12.87 -15.19
CA LYS A 127 12.92 12.93 -13.91
C LYS A 127 12.64 11.53 -13.36
N ILE A 128 12.60 11.44 -12.04
CA ILE A 128 12.13 10.26 -11.33
C ILE A 128 10.81 10.60 -10.65
N LYS A 129 9.77 9.87 -11.00
CA LYS A 129 8.44 10.00 -10.39
C LYS A 129 8.28 8.93 -9.32
N ILE A 130 7.96 9.36 -8.10
CA ILE A 130 7.62 8.49 -6.98
C ILE A 130 6.15 8.69 -6.68
N VAL A 131 5.42 7.59 -6.53
CA VAL A 131 4.01 7.59 -6.14
C VAL A 131 3.87 6.92 -4.79
N THR A 132 3.24 7.61 -3.86
CA THR A 132 2.87 7.06 -2.55
C THR A 132 1.36 7.15 -2.36
N SER A 133 0.80 6.25 -1.57
CA SER A 133 -0.63 6.22 -1.26
C SER A 133 -0.84 6.05 0.24
N GLN A 134 -1.49 7.02 0.86
CA GLN A 134 -1.80 7.00 2.28
C GLN A 134 -3.27 6.68 2.49
N ARG A 135 -3.54 5.80 3.44
CA ARG A 135 -4.90 5.40 3.81
C ARG A 135 -5.09 5.55 5.31
N SER A 136 -6.26 6.03 5.70
CA SER A 136 -6.69 6.04 7.10
C SER A 136 -8.21 6.08 7.16
N SER A 137 -8.79 5.44 8.19
CA SER A 137 -10.19 5.62 8.55
C SER A 137 -10.44 6.98 9.24
N ILE A 138 -9.38 7.68 9.68
CA ILE A 138 -9.43 8.99 10.32
C ILE A 138 -8.79 10.03 9.41
N LEU A 139 -9.57 11.05 9.02
CA LEU A 139 -9.15 12.07 8.06
C LEU A 139 -7.94 12.88 8.52
N SER A 140 -7.90 13.26 9.81
CA SER A 140 -6.77 13.98 10.39
C SER A 140 -5.48 13.16 10.35
N SER A 141 -5.53 11.88 10.72
CA SER A 141 -4.39 10.97 10.67
C SER A 141 -3.88 10.76 9.24
N ARG A 142 -4.81 10.69 8.26
CA ARG A 142 -4.42 10.61 6.85
C ARG A 142 -3.68 11.87 6.39
N LYS A 143 -4.18 13.05 6.77
CA LYS A 143 -3.55 14.33 6.43
C LYS A 143 -2.16 14.44 7.06
N ASP A 144 -2.03 14.08 8.33
CA ASP A 144 -0.76 14.09 9.04
C ASP A 144 0.26 13.15 8.39
N MET A 145 -0.12 11.92 8.09
CA MET A 145 0.73 10.97 7.35
C MET A 145 1.16 11.53 5.98
N SER A 146 0.25 12.18 5.25
CA SER A 146 0.58 12.80 3.97
C SER A 146 1.60 13.93 4.13
N GLU A 147 1.50 14.74 5.18
CA GLU A 147 2.48 15.79 5.47
C GLU A 147 3.83 15.24 5.92
N MET A 148 3.87 14.14 6.67
CA MET A 148 5.12 13.45 7.00
C MET A 148 5.84 12.97 5.73
N ILE A 149 5.13 12.30 4.82
CA ILE A 149 5.69 11.82 3.54
C ILE A 149 6.14 13.00 2.68
N ARG A 150 5.30 14.03 2.56
CA ARG A 150 5.62 15.26 1.84
C ARG A 150 6.89 15.93 2.36
N SER A 151 7.00 16.07 3.67
CA SER A 151 8.16 16.67 4.33
C SER A 151 9.46 15.91 4.04
N ALA A 152 9.42 14.56 4.09
CA ALA A 152 10.59 13.75 3.80
C ALA A 152 11.08 13.92 2.35
N PHE A 153 10.16 13.98 1.38
CA PHE A 153 10.52 14.21 -0.02
C PHE A 153 11.01 15.64 -0.27
N LEU A 154 10.40 16.66 0.35
CA LEU A 154 10.87 18.05 0.26
C LEU A 154 12.28 18.22 0.83
N LEU A 155 12.60 17.59 1.98
CA LEU A 155 13.95 17.54 2.53
C LEU A 155 14.94 16.85 1.59
N GLY A 156 14.48 15.90 0.78
CA GLY A 156 15.24 15.29 -0.30
C GLY A 156 15.35 16.12 -1.57
N GLY A 157 14.79 17.34 -1.59
CA GLY A 157 14.84 18.26 -2.74
C GLY A 157 13.85 17.93 -3.86
N ALA A 158 12.84 17.10 -3.59
CA ALA A 158 11.83 16.74 -4.58
C ALA A 158 10.70 17.77 -4.65
N GLU A 159 10.08 17.91 -5.82
CA GLU A 159 8.78 18.55 -5.98
C GLU A 159 7.67 17.58 -5.57
N VAL A 160 6.75 18.02 -4.71
CA VAL A 160 5.68 17.15 -4.20
C VAL A 160 4.31 17.73 -4.52
N THR A 161 3.46 16.92 -5.14
CA THR A 161 2.04 17.20 -5.35
C THR A 161 1.20 16.24 -4.53
N THR A 162 0.16 16.74 -3.87
CA THR A 162 -0.75 15.94 -3.06
C THR A 162 -2.15 15.98 -3.70
N GLY A 163 -2.72 14.82 -3.99
CA GLY A 163 -4.10 14.70 -4.44
C GLY A 163 -5.07 14.70 -3.24
N GLU A 164 -6.34 15.00 -3.50
CA GLU A 164 -7.39 15.03 -2.47
C GLU A 164 -7.68 13.63 -1.90
N GLY A 165 -7.55 12.59 -2.71
CA GLY A 165 -7.78 11.19 -2.33
C GLY A 165 -9.24 10.91 -1.94
N TYR A 166 -9.51 9.67 -1.50
CA TYR A 166 -10.81 9.26 -1.00
C TYR A 166 -10.91 9.50 0.51
N PRO A 167 -12.05 10.03 1.02
CA PRO A 167 -12.30 10.12 2.45
C PRO A 167 -12.34 8.72 3.08
N GLY A 168 -11.87 8.63 4.33
CA GLY A 168 -12.00 7.41 5.12
C GLY A 168 -13.46 7.18 5.53
N TRP A 169 -13.83 5.93 5.74
CA TRP A 169 -15.09 5.57 6.34
C TRP A 169 -14.86 4.96 7.72
N LYS A 170 -15.07 5.77 8.77
CA LYS A 170 -14.98 5.28 10.15
C LYS A 170 -16.16 4.33 10.40
N PRO A 171 -15.91 3.07 10.83
CA PRO A 171 -16.97 2.14 11.15
C PRO A 171 -17.85 2.65 12.30
N ASN A 172 -19.17 2.53 12.15
CA ASN A 172 -20.12 2.76 13.22
C ASN A 172 -20.60 1.40 13.76
N THR A 173 -20.14 0.99 14.92
CA THR A 173 -20.54 -0.27 15.56
C THR A 173 -21.98 -0.25 16.08
N ASP A 174 -22.53 0.93 16.32
CA ASP A 174 -23.90 1.14 16.84
C ASP A 174 -24.92 1.43 15.72
N SER A 175 -24.54 1.19 14.48
CA SER A 175 -25.37 1.43 13.29
C SER A 175 -26.67 0.61 13.32
N PRO A 176 -27.85 1.24 13.27
CA PRO A 176 -29.13 0.55 13.14
C PRO A 176 -29.21 -0.33 11.90
N VAL A 177 -28.74 0.14 10.74
CA VAL A 177 -28.77 -0.66 9.50
C VAL A 177 -27.83 -1.86 9.57
N LEU A 178 -26.69 -1.75 10.25
CA LEU A 178 -25.81 -2.88 10.51
C LEU A 178 -26.52 -3.96 11.34
N LYS A 179 -27.23 -3.56 12.39
CA LYS A 179 -28.01 -4.49 13.22
C LYS A 179 -29.06 -5.23 12.40
N VAL A 180 -29.83 -4.50 11.58
CA VAL A 180 -30.80 -5.13 10.66
C VAL A 180 -30.12 -6.14 9.73
N ALA A 181 -28.98 -5.79 9.16
CA ALA A 181 -28.24 -6.69 8.27
C ALA A 181 -27.74 -7.95 8.99
N VAL A 182 -27.23 -7.83 10.23
CA VAL A 182 -26.78 -8.96 11.05
C VAL A 182 -27.95 -9.88 11.41
N ASP A 183 -29.05 -9.32 11.88
CA ASP A 183 -30.24 -10.07 12.29
C ASP A 183 -30.89 -10.80 11.10
N SER A 184 -30.97 -10.14 9.95
CA SER A 184 -31.43 -10.73 8.69
C SER A 184 -30.54 -11.91 8.26
N TYR A 185 -29.22 -11.75 8.32
CA TYR A 185 -28.30 -12.82 7.96
C TYR A 185 -28.44 -14.05 8.87
N LYS A 186 -28.52 -13.83 10.19
CA LYS A 186 -28.79 -14.90 11.17
C LYS A 186 -30.10 -15.64 10.88
N LYS A 187 -31.18 -14.87 10.63
CA LYS A 187 -32.48 -15.41 10.31
C LYS A 187 -32.47 -16.29 9.06
N LEU A 188 -31.81 -15.82 7.99
CA LEU A 188 -31.80 -16.52 6.70
C LEU A 188 -30.89 -17.73 6.65
N PHE A 189 -29.73 -17.68 7.35
CA PHE A 189 -28.66 -18.65 7.16
C PHE A 189 -28.25 -19.41 8.43
N GLY A 190 -28.85 -19.10 9.59
CA GLY A 190 -28.61 -19.79 10.84
C GLY A 190 -27.22 -19.58 11.45
N VAL A 191 -26.43 -18.66 10.91
CA VAL A 191 -25.08 -18.35 11.39
C VAL A 191 -24.88 -16.86 11.58
N GLU A 192 -24.04 -16.49 12.53
CA GLU A 192 -23.69 -15.08 12.76
C GLU A 192 -22.69 -14.59 11.73
N PRO A 193 -22.96 -13.48 11.02
CA PRO A 193 -22.01 -12.93 10.09
C PRO A 193 -20.83 -12.30 10.83
N LYS A 194 -19.65 -12.37 10.23
CA LYS A 194 -18.49 -11.64 10.75
C LYS A 194 -18.55 -10.19 10.27
N VAL A 195 -18.83 -9.29 11.20
CA VAL A 195 -18.69 -7.85 10.94
C VAL A 195 -17.23 -7.50 10.94
N LYS A 196 -16.78 -6.87 9.87
CA LYS A 196 -15.39 -6.44 9.69
C LYS A 196 -15.36 -4.99 9.23
N ALA A 197 -14.36 -4.28 9.64
CA ALA A 197 -14.00 -3.01 9.05
C ALA A 197 -12.76 -3.21 8.17
N ILE A 198 -12.66 -2.42 7.12
CA ILE A 198 -11.46 -2.37 6.28
C ILE A 198 -10.99 -0.93 6.21
N HIS A 199 -9.68 -0.74 6.20
CA HIS A 199 -9.10 0.57 6.02
C HIS A 199 -8.82 0.80 4.52
N ALA A 200 -9.88 0.90 3.75
CA ALA A 200 -9.84 1.19 2.32
C ALA A 200 -10.75 2.39 2.04
N GLY A 201 -10.44 3.13 0.98
CA GLY A 201 -11.37 4.11 0.44
C GLY A 201 -12.57 3.36 -0.13
N LEU A 202 -13.69 3.41 0.56
CA LEU A 202 -14.96 2.90 0.07
C LEU A 202 -15.84 4.09 -0.35
N GLU A 203 -16.72 3.86 -1.30
CA GLU A 203 -17.71 4.85 -1.76
C GLU A 203 -18.54 5.40 -0.61
N CYS A 204 -18.75 4.61 0.45
CA CYS A 204 -19.40 5.05 1.68
C CYS A 204 -18.74 6.29 2.30
N GLY A 205 -17.41 6.41 2.21
CA GLY A 205 -16.72 7.62 2.67
C GLY A 205 -17.12 8.87 1.91
N LEU A 206 -17.30 8.77 0.58
CA LEU A 206 -17.77 9.87 -0.26
C LEU A 206 -19.19 10.29 0.06
N PHE A 207 -20.06 9.31 0.35
CA PHE A 207 -21.43 9.60 0.77
C PHE A 207 -21.46 10.30 2.13
N LEU A 208 -20.65 9.86 3.10
CA LEU A 208 -20.59 10.50 4.42
C LEU A 208 -20.04 11.91 4.40
N GLU A 209 -19.09 12.20 3.52
CA GLU A 209 -18.59 13.57 3.35
C GLU A 209 -19.71 14.53 2.94
N LYS A 210 -20.63 14.07 2.09
CA LYS A 210 -21.75 14.84 1.58
C LYS A 210 -23.00 14.76 2.48
N TYR A 211 -23.20 13.62 3.14
CA TYR A 211 -24.34 13.31 3.99
C TYR A 211 -23.87 12.73 5.33
N PRO A 212 -23.38 13.55 6.28
CA PRO A 212 -22.73 13.08 7.51
C PRO A 212 -23.62 12.23 8.43
N SER A 213 -24.95 12.35 8.29
CA SER A 213 -25.93 11.58 9.08
C SER A 213 -26.39 10.27 8.43
N LEU A 214 -25.83 9.92 7.26
CA LEU A 214 -26.21 8.70 6.56
C LEU A 214 -25.66 7.47 7.27
N ASP A 215 -26.55 6.56 7.65
CA ASP A 215 -26.18 5.27 8.21
C ASP A 215 -26.00 4.24 7.09
N MET A 216 -24.89 3.52 7.08
CA MET A 216 -24.52 2.66 5.95
C MET A 216 -23.88 1.35 6.41
N VAL A 217 -24.12 0.30 5.64
CA VAL A 217 -23.44 -0.99 5.72
C VAL A 217 -23.01 -1.44 4.33
N SER A 218 -21.87 -2.08 4.23
CA SER A 218 -21.35 -2.63 2.96
C SER A 218 -21.32 -4.16 3.05
N PHE A 219 -21.96 -4.83 2.13
CA PHE A 219 -21.91 -6.29 1.97
C PHE A 219 -22.15 -6.68 0.51
N GLY A 220 -21.67 -7.86 0.13
CA GLY A 220 -21.78 -8.32 -1.25
C GLY A 220 -21.44 -9.81 -1.41
N PRO A 221 -21.48 -10.33 -2.66
CA PRO A 221 -20.99 -11.66 -2.95
C PRO A 221 -19.48 -11.75 -2.72
N THR A 222 -18.95 -12.98 -2.60
CA THR A 222 -17.52 -13.20 -2.36
C THR A 222 -16.71 -12.91 -3.61
N LEU A 223 -15.78 -11.97 -3.50
CA LEU A 223 -14.79 -11.64 -4.51
C LEU A 223 -13.42 -12.23 -4.13
N ARG A 224 -12.61 -12.57 -5.13
CA ARG A 224 -11.24 -13.05 -5.00
C ARG A 224 -10.36 -12.32 -6.00
N GLY A 225 -9.10 -12.06 -5.61
CA GLY A 225 -8.13 -11.39 -6.48
C GLY A 225 -8.54 -9.99 -6.91
N VAL A 226 -9.26 -9.26 -6.07
CA VAL A 226 -9.73 -7.89 -6.35
C VAL A 226 -8.57 -7.00 -6.76
N HIS A 227 -8.77 -6.19 -7.81
CA HIS A 227 -7.77 -5.32 -8.43
C HIS A 227 -6.59 -6.07 -9.11
N SER A 228 -6.78 -7.33 -9.47
CA SER A 228 -5.80 -8.10 -10.24
C SER A 228 -6.42 -8.68 -11.52
N PRO A 229 -5.61 -9.11 -12.50
CA PRO A 229 -6.12 -9.81 -13.69
C PRO A 229 -6.89 -11.12 -13.36
N ASP A 230 -6.66 -11.68 -12.18
CA ASP A 230 -7.33 -12.88 -11.68
C ASP A 230 -8.60 -12.57 -10.86
N GLU A 231 -9.13 -11.35 -10.95
CA GLU A 231 -10.35 -10.98 -10.23
C GLU A 231 -11.53 -11.84 -10.66
N ARG A 232 -12.16 -12.45 -9.67
CA ARG A 232 -13.29 -13.36 -9.88
C ARG A 232 -14.31 -13.31 -8.75
N MET A 233 -15.56 -13.50 -9.11
CA MET A 233 -16.68 -13.61 -8.16
C MET A 233 -17.09 -15.06 -7.99
N LEU A 234 -17.37 -15.47 -6.76
CA LEU A 234 -17.87 -16.81 -6.45
C LEU A 234 -19.40 -16.85 -6.71
N ILE A 235 -19.79 -17.35 -7.87
CA ILE A 235 -21.19 -17.37 -8.36
C ILE A 235 -22.20 -17.91 -7.32
N PRO A 236 -21.95 -19.02 -6.59
CA PRO A 236 -22.89 -19.52 -5.59
C PRO A 236 -23.22 -18.54 -4.45
N THR A 237 -22.39 -17.49 -4.26
CA THR A 237 -22.64 -16.48 -3.23
C THR A 237 -23.53 -15.33 -3.68
N VAL A 238 -23.87 -15.25 -4.96
CA VAL A 238 -24.74 -14.22 -5.53
C VAL A 238 -26.19 -14.40 -5.05
N ASP A 239 -26.72 -15.62 -5.11
CA ASP A 239 -28.09 -15.91 -4.59
C ASP A 239 -28.18 -15.60 -3.09
N LYS A 240 -27.16 -16.01 -2.33
CA LYS A 240 -27.06 -15.72 -0.90
C LYS A 240 -27.09 -14.21 -0.63
N PHE A 241 -26.29 -13.43 -1.36
CA PHE A 241 -26.27 -11.97 -1.28
C PHE A 241 -27.65 -11.37 -1.63
N TRP A 242 -28.26 -11.83 -2.73
CA TRP A 242 -29.53 -11.31 -3.19
C TRP A 242 -30.65 -11.51 -2.16
N ARG A 243 -30.78 -12.70 -1.62
CA ARG A 243 -31.76 -13.02 -0.57
C ARG A 243 -31.55 -12.18 0.69
N HIS A 244 -30.28 -11.98 1.09
CA HIS A 244 -29.93 -11.14 2.22
C HIS A 244 -30.30 -9.67 1.95
N LEU A 245 -29.98 -9.13 0.78
CA LEU A 245 -30.33 -7.77 0.39
C LEU A 245 -31.85 -7.53 0.44
N LEU A 246 -32.65 -8.44 -0.11
CA LEU A 246 -34.09 -8.31 -0.09
C LEU A 246 -34.66 -8.33 1.34
N ASP A 247 -34.19 -9.23 2.20
CA ASP A 247 -34.67 -9.29 3.59
C ASP A 247 -34.25 -8.04 4.38
N VAL A 248 -33.03 -7.51 4.16
CA VAL A 248 -32.61 -6.24 4.77
C VAL A 248 -33.51 -5.09 4.34
N LEU A 249 -33.79 -4.94 3.04
CA LEU A 249 -34.66 -3.86 2.52
C LEU A 249 -36.07 -3.92 3.09
N VAL A 250 -36.63 -5.11 3.28
CA VAL A 250 -37.97 -5.28 3.86
C VAL A 250 -37.98 -4.94 5.35
N ASN A 251 -36.90 -5.14 6.06
CA ASN A 251 -36.82 -4.95 7.52
C ASN A 251 -36.20 -3.60 7.94
N ILE A 252 -35.79 -2.75 7.01
CA ILE A 252 -35.36 -1.38 7.35
C ILE A 252 -36.55 -0.60 7.90
N PRO A 253 -36.41 0.02 9.10
CA PRO A 253 -37.48 0.82 9.66
C PRO A 253 -37.89 1.98 8.72
N THR A 254 -39.14 2.08 8.38
CA THR A 254 -39.70 3.28 7.72
C THR A 254 -39.77 4.41 8.74
N LYS A 255 -39.33 5.61 8.35
CA LYS A 255 -39.50 6.81 9.16
C LYS A 255 -40.97 7.20 9.30
#